data_c30cceaaddd6f1ef0eb4b9cb5f67c6fb
#
_entry.id   c30cceaaddd6f1ef0eb4b9cb5f67c6fb
#
_cell.length_a   1.000
_cell.length_b   1.000
_cell.length_c   1.000
_cell.angle_alpha   90.00
_cell.angle_beta   90.00
_cell.angle_gamma   90.00
#
_symmetry.space_group_name_H-M   'P 1'
#
loop_
_entity.id
_entity.type
_entity.pdbx_description
1 polymer ?
#
loop_
_entity_poly.entity_id
_entity_poly.type
_entity_poly.pdbx_seq_one_letter_code
_entity_poly.pdbx_strand_id
1 'polypeptide(L)'
;YDVTYQTHKISNIFVINHKFFAYICGRKINKYMYHQATEIRRELLRRVCELTFKEELEAEIDRIPLHMRPRITELSRCCVHKDRAVIKYRVMTILGFNVTDETDELTRLSEYARMSRERKDFTDVMLTVVDEACSSCVKQNYTVTNLCKGCVGHPCTYACNKDAITMNRRAKIDPSMCVNCGRCLSACPFHAIVYTPVPCEEACPVGAISKNDLGVEVIDWNKCVYCGKCKEACSFGAIMEKTYLVQIAEEMKNPAKRLVAMVAPAFAGQYDQPFERVLAAVKKSGFDEVVEVAMGANITSRKEADEWIERVKEGGTPFMTTSCCPSYKAWAEKHLPTLVPYISHTKSPVAYTAESVKRSEPDSVTVFISPCIAKRVEGFYDENIDYVITFEEMAAIIEAKGINIEACEPQGLSSEIEKSGRYYAKTGGVANSVAQYLQEKEGFSSLVVNGLDKESVKMLKNIAQTGKAEANMIEVMMCQGGCVNGCSTISDYKAATRRLQKI
;
A
#
# COMPACT_ATOMS: atom_id res chain seq x y z
N TYR A 1 24.62 -25.19 36.21
CA TYR A 1 24.53 -23.73 36.06
C TYR A 1 23.41 -23.44 35.08
N ASP A 2 22.31 -22.91 35.62
CA ASP A 2 21.00 -22.76 34.99
C ASP A 2 21.01 -21.86 33.75
N VAL A 3 21.10 -22.47 32.57
CA VAL A 3 20.82 -21.81 31.29
C VAL A 3 19.34 -21.96 30.88
N THR A 4 18.59 -22.79 31.57
CA THR A 4 17.19 -23.14 31.26
C THR A 4 16.16 -22.05 31.67
N TYR A 5 16.50 -21.13 32.57
CA TYR A 5 15.54 -20.17 33.11
C TYR A 5 15.37 -18.87 32.24
N GLN A 6 16.33 -18.56 31.38
CA GLN A 6 16.26 -17.37 30.52
C GLN A 6 15.55 -17.60 29.17
N THR A 7 15.52 -18.86 28.69
CA THR A 7 14.87 -19.18 27.41
C THR A 7 13.34 -19.12 27.49
N HIS A 8 12.75 -19.42 28.64
CA HIS A 8 11.29 -19.34 28.84
C HIS A 8 10.74 -17.89 28.92
N LYS A 9 11.55 -16.92 29.37
CA LYS A 9 11.10 -15.51 29.39
C LYS A 9 11.12 -14.85 28.03
N ILE A 10 12.06 -15.22 27.17
CA ILE A 10 12.20 -14.65 25.81
C ILE A 10 11.10 -15.21 24.89
N SER A 11 10.79 -16.52 24.99
CA SER A 11 9.68 -17.12 24.24
C SER A 11 8.30 -16.58 24.65
N ASN A 12 8.11 -16.25 25.94
CA ASN A 12 6.87 -15.68 26.43
C ASN A 12 6.65 -14.23 25.97
N ILE A 13 7.70 -13.43 25.76
CA ILE A 13 7.58 -12.07 25.23
C ILE A 13 7.13 -12.11 23.75
N PHE A 14 7.63 -13.05 22.96
CA PHE A 14 7.21 -13.24 21.57
C PHE A 14 5.76 -13.75 21.46
N VAL A 15 5.34 -14.66 22.33
CA VAL A 15 3.97 -15.23 22.38
C VAL A 15 2.96 -14.21 22.92
N ILE A 16 3.37 -13.32 23.84
CA ILE A 16 2.50 -12.30 24.42
C ILE A 16 2.19 -11.21 23.38
N ASN A 17 3.16 -10.79 22.56
CA ASN A 17 2.94 -9.79 21.53
C ASN A 17 2.05 -10.31 20.38
N HIS A 18 2.15 -11.58 20.02
CA HIS A 18 1.26 -12.20 19.02
C HIS A 18 -0.21 -12.25 19.49
N LYS A 19 -0.43 -12.51 20.78
CA LYS A 19 -1.78 -12.49 21.38
C LYS A 19 -2.33 -11.08 21.50
N PHE A 20 -1.48 -10.09 21.75
CA PHE A 20 -1.89 -8.70 21.92
C PHE A 20 -2.36 -8.07 20.58
N PHE A 21 -1.65 -8.35 19.47
CA PHE A 21 -2.08 -7.90 18.14
C PHE A 21 -3.39 -8.57 17.70
N ALA A 22 -3.55 -9.87 18.00
CA ALA A 22 -4.80 -10.59 17.75
C ALA A 22 -5.97 -10.07 18.60
N TYR A 23 -5.67 -9.55 19.80
CA TYR A 23 -6.66 -9.02 20.73
C TYR A 23 -7.21 -7.65 20.25
N ILE A 24 -6.34 -6.74 19.76
CA ILE A 24 -6.75 -5.41 19.29
C ILE A 24 -7.56 -5.50 17.99
N CYS A 25 -7.26 -6.46 17.11
CA CYS A 25 -7.99 -6.66 15.85
C CYS A 25 -9.18 -7.61 15.93
N GLY A 26 -9.51 -8.17 17.12
CA GLY A 26 -10.65 -9.09 17.30
C GLY A 26 -10.52 -10.41 16.53
N ARG A 27 -9.28 -10.90 16.27
CA ARG A 27 -9.07 -12.05 15.38
C ARG A 27 -8.73 -13.35 16.10
N LYS A 28 -9.50 -14.40 15.79
CA LYS A 28 -8.91 -15.72 15.55
C LYS A 28 -8.06 -15.59 14.29
N ILE A 29 -6.73 -15.57 14.44
CA ILE A 29 -5.76 -15.43 13.37
C ILE A 29 -6.11 -16.43 12.28
N ASN A 30 -6.58 -15.95 11.14
CA ASN A 30 -6.69 -16.79 9.96
C ASN A 30 -5.26 -16.91 9.40
N LYS A 31 -4.60 -18.02 9.71
CA LYS A 31 -3.17 -18.31 9.45
C LYS A 31 -2.72 -18.10 8.00
N TYR A 32 -3.66 -17.92 7.08
CA TYR A 32 -3.44 -17.80 5.63
C TYR A 32 -3.35 -16.36 5.10
N MET A 33 -3.56 -15.33 5.94
CA MET A 33 -3.68 -13.94 5.48
C MET A 33 -2.54 -13.00 5.88
N TYR A 34 -1.63 -13.41 6.79
CA TYR A 34 -0.51 -12.57 7.21
C TYR A 34 0.81 -13.13 6.74
N HIS A 35 1.45 -12.42 5.83
CA HIS A 35 2.86 -12.61 5.54
C HIS A 35 3.69 -12.21 6.74
N GLN A 36 4.64 -13.04 7.15
CA GLN A 36 5.62 -12.71 8.19
C GLN A 36 6.34 -11.38 7.90
N ALA A 37 6.52 -11.04 6.62
CA ALA A 37 7.06 -9.75 6.19
C ALA A 37 6.20 -8.54 6.64
N THR A 38 4.88 -8.69 6.63
CA THR A 38 3.96 -7.65 7.12
C THR A 38 4.03 -7.51 8.64
N GLU A 39 4.13 -8.62 9.36
CA GLU A 39 4.29 -8.61 10.83
C GLU A 39 5.60 -7.93 11.23
N ILE A 40 6.70 -8.26 10.56
CA ILE A 40 8.01 -7.61 10.80
C ILE A 40 7.91 -6.10 10.52
N ARG A 41 7.26 -5.69 9.44
CA ARG A 41 7.09 -4.26 9.12
C ARG A 41 6.30 -3.53 10.20
N ARG A 42 5.18 -4.07 10.65
CA ARG A 42 4.34 -3.49 11.71
C ARG A 42 5.08 -3.42 13.04
N GLU A 43 5.83 -4.46 13.39
CA GLU A 43 6.66 -4.46 14.59
C GLU A 43 7.74 -3.37 14.53
N LEU A 44 8.36 -3.16 13.36
CA LEU A 44 9.34 -2.10 13.18
C LEU A 44 8.71 -0.71 13.31
N LEU A 45 7.54 -0.49 12.69
CA LEU A 45 6.78 0.76 12.82
C LEU A 45 6.47 1.05 14.30
N ARG A 46 5.96 0.06 15.03
CA ARG A 46 5.64 0.17 16.46
C ARG A 46 6.87 0.53 17.29
N ARG A 47 8.01 -0.16 17.08
CA ARG A 47 9.27 0.12 17.83
C ARG A 47 9.79 1.52 17.57
N VAL A 48 9.80 1.96 16.32
CA VAL A 48 10.22 3.33 15.98
C VAL A 48 9.30 4.35 16.65
N CYS A 49 7.98 4.16 16.61
CA CYS A 49 7.03 5.01 17.33
C CYS A 49 7.28 5.03 18.84
N GLU A 50 7.43 3.86 19.48
CA GLU A 50 7.69 3.77 20.91
C GLU A 50 8.93 4.55 21.34
N LEU A 51 10.04 4.37 20.61
CA LEU A 51 11.29 5.07 20.90
C LEU A 51 11.15 6.57 20.66
N THR A 52 10.40 6.97 19.62
CA THR A 52 10.16 8.41 19.35
C THR A 52 9.35 9.05 20.45
N PHE A 53 8.27 8.40 20.93
CA PHE A 53 7.45 8.95 22.02
C PHE A 53 8.15 8.96 23.39
N LYS A 54 9.10 8.03 23.62
CA LYS A 54 9.92 7.98 24.81
C LYS A 54 11.14 8.91 24.76
N GLU A 55 11.38 9.57 23.65
CA GLU A 55 12.59 10.39 23.39
C GLU A 55 13.91 9.60 23.42
N GLU A 56 13.81 8.29 23.23
CA GLU A 56 14.94 7.35 23.24
C GLU A 56 15.38 6.95 21.81
N LEU A 57 14.82 7.58 20.76
CA LEU A 57 15.02 7.15 19.38
C LEU A 57 16.49 7.08 19.01
N GLU A 58 17.26 8.15 19.20
CA GLU A 58 18.68 8.20 18.84
C GLU A 58 19.55 7.27 19.72
N ALA A 59 19.17 7.10 20.99
CA ALA A 59 19.94 6.28 21.92
C ALA A 59 19.77 4.77 21.69
N GLU A 60 18.59 4.33 21.28
CA GLU A 60 18.22 2.91 21.28
C GLU A 60 17.96 2.31 19.89
N ILE A 61 17.82 3.13 18.84
CA ILE A 61 17.44 2.65 17.51
C ILE A 61 18.46 1.69 16.89
N ASP A 62 19.77 1.88 17.16
CA ASP A 62 20.84 0.99 16.71
C ASP A 62 20.71 -0.44 17.28
N ARG A 63 19.96 -0.60 18.37
CA ARG A 63 19.71 -1.90 19.01
C ARG A 63 18.53 -2.67 18.42
N ILE A 64 17.66 -2.04 17.63
CA ILE A 64 16.49 -2.71 17.03
C ILE A 64 16.90 -3.96 16.25
N PRO A 65 17.90 -3.94 15.33
CA PRO A 65 18.33 -5.14 14.61
C PRO A 65 18.82 -6.26 15.53
N LEU A 66 19.49 -5.92 16.64
CA LEU A 66 20.02 -6.88 17.61
C LEU A 66 18.90 -7.51 18.43
N HIS A 67 17.93 -6.72 18.89
CA HIS A 67 16.79 -7.19 19.69
C HIS A 67 15.85 -8.05 18.87
N MET A 68 15.63 -7.72 17.59
CA MET A 68 14.77 -8.51 16.70
C MET A 68 15.44 -9.79 16.19
N ARG A 69 16.76 -9.83 16.12
CA ARG A 69 17.55 -10.99 15.66
C ARG A 69 18.72 -11.26 16.61
N PRO A 70 18.47 -11.81 17.80
CA PRO A 70 19.52 -12.28 18.69
C PRO A 70 20.30 -13.43 18.03
N ARG A 71 21.53 -13.74 18.53
CA ARG A 71 22.41 -14.76 17.93
C ARG A 71 21.80 -16.18 17.93
N ILE A 72 20.92 -16.45 18.86
CA ILE A 72 20.24 -17.75 19.02
C ILE A 72 18.81 -17.59 18.50
N THR A 73 18.63 -17.49 17.19
CA THR A 73 17.32 -17.36 16.55
C THR A 73 17.33 -18.20 15.28
N GLU A 74 16.17 -18.73 14.90
CA GLU A 74 15.97 -19.31 13.57
C GLU A 74 16.28 -18.27 12.50
N LEU A 75 17.16 -18.62 11.57
CA LEU A 75 17.61 -17.72 10.52
C LEU A 75 16.63 -17.76 9.35
N SER A 76 16.22 -16.61 8.88
CA SER A 76 15.47 -16.47 7.62
C SER A 76 16.38 -16.26 6.41
N ARG A 77 17.66 -16.00 6.65
CA ARG A 77 18.72 -15.75 5.65
C ARG A 77 19.93 -16.64 5.92
N CYS A 78 20.99 -16.44 5.10
CA CYS A 78 22.24 -17.20 5.21
C CYS A 78 22.93 -17.08 6.59
N CYS A 79 22.75 -15.96 7.29
CA CYS A 79 23.33 -15.73 8.60
C CYS A 79 22.59 -14.59 9.35
N VAL A 80 22.79 -14.52 10.67
CA VAL A 80 22.19 -13.48 11.51
C VAL A 80 22.63 -12.07 11.13
N HIS A 81 23.81 -11.89 10.57
CA HIS A 81 24.32 -10.58 10.15
C HIS A 81 23.52 -10.05 8.95
N LYS A 82 23.22 -10.90 7.96
CA LYS A 82 22.35 -10.56 6.84
C LYS A 82 20.94 -10.21 7.31
N ASP A 83 20.37 -10.96 8.25
CA ASP A 83 19.05 -10.66 8.81
C ASP A 83 19.04 -9.29 9.53
N ARG A 84 20.11 -8.96 10.25
CA ARG A 84 20.24 -7.65 10.91
C ARG A 84 20.44 -6.50 9.93
N ALA A 85 21.21 -6.70 8.85
CA ALA A 85 21.37 -5.71 7.79
C ALA A 85 20.02 -5.39 7.13
N VAL A 86 19.24 -6.42 6.79
CA VAL A 86 17.87 -6.22 6.25
C VAL A 86 17.02 -5.39 7.21
N ILE A 87 17.12 -5.63 8.52
CA ILE A 87 16.35 -4.86 9.50
C ILE A 87 16.88 -3.42 9.58
N LYS A 88 18.20 -3.18 9.54
CA LYS A 88 18.80 -1.84 9.49
C LYS A 88 18.21 -1.02 8.36
N TYR A 89 18.21 -1.54 7.14
CA TYR A 89 17.70 -0.82 5.97
C TYR A 89 16.18 -0.62 5.99
N ARG A 90 15.42 -1.56 6.57
CA ARG A 90 13.98 -1.36 6.79
C ARG A 90 13.70 -0.24 7.79
N VAL A 91 14.46 -0.16 8.88
CA VAL A 91 14.35 0.94 9.85
C VAL A 91 14.72 2.28 9.19
N MET A 92 15.80 2.30 8.41
CA MET A 92 16.21 3.47 7.63
C MET A 92 15.06 3.97 6.71
N THR A 93 14.35 3.05 6.04
CA THR A 93 13.18 3.39 5.23
C THR A 93 12.03 3.95 6.06
N ILE A 94 11.77 3.39 7.25
CA ILE A 94 10.76 3.91 8.18
C ILE A 94 11.13 5.32 8.65
N LEU A 95 12.41 5.63 8.82
CA LEU A 95 12.89 6.99 9.10
C LEU A 95 12.74 7.93 7.89
N GLY A 96 12.35 7.41 6.73
CA GLY A 96 12.01 8.16 5.53
C GLY A 96 13.11 8.27 4.49
N PHE A 97 14.20 7.53 4.62
CA PHE A 97 15.31 7.55 3.68
C PHE A 97 15.17 6.47 2.60
N ASN A 98 15.80 6.69 1.47
CA ASN A 98 15.85 5.75 0.37
C ASN A 98 17.09 4.87 0.52
N VAL A 99 16.94 3.56 0.44
CA VAL A 99 18.05 2.61 0.60
C VAL A 99 19.12 2.80 -0.49
N THR A 100 18.71 3.19 -1.68
CA THR A 100 19.65 3.42 -2.80
C THR A 100 20.56 4.63 -2.62
N ASP A 101 20.26 5.51 -1.66
CA ASP A 101 21.07 6.70 -1.37
C ASP A 101 22.17 6.40 -0.34
N GLU A 102 22.16 5.22 0.27
CA GLU A 102 23.20 4.76 1.19
C GLU A 102 24.45 4.36 0.42
N THR A 103 25.58 4.97 0.72
CA THR A 103 26.83 4.78 -0.02
C THR A 103 27.97 4.19 0.82
N ASP A 104 27.97 4.38 2.14
CA ASP A 104 29.09 4.00 3.00
C ASP A 104 28.81 2.79 3.90
N GLU A 105 27.55 2.35 4.00
CA GLU A 105 27.07 1.25 4.86
C GLU A 105 27.43 1.38 6.37
N LEU A 106 28.24 2.37 6.73
CA LEU A 106 28.75 2.59 8.10
C LEU A 106 27.87 3.56 8.89
N THR A 107 27.09 4.40 8.21
CA THR A 107 26.18 5.35 8.84
C THR A 107 25.22 4.60 9.78
N ARG A 108 25.14 5.05 11.03
CA ARG A 108 24.35 4.42 12.07
C ARG A 108 22.88 4.82 11.94
N LEU A 109 21.98 3.97 12.44
CA LEU A 109 20.55 4.30 12.51
C LEU A 109 20.29 5.52 13.40
N SER A 110 21.08 5.74 14.45
CA SER A 110 21.02 6.93 15.30
C SER A 110 21.27 8.22 14.55
N GLU A 111 22.18 8.22 13.57
CA GLU A 111 22.41 9.37 12.69
C GLU A 111 21.22 9.61 11.75
N TYR A 112 20.68 8.55 11.13
CA TYR A 112 19.45 8.64 10.35
C TYR A 112 18.25 9.12 11.20
N ALA A 113 18.17 8.71 12.47
CA ALA A 113 17.11 9.17 13.37
C ALA A 113 17.21 10.68 13.60
N ARG A 114 18.40 11.21 13.86
CA ARG A 114 18.64 12.65 14.00
C ARG A 114 18.29 13.39 12.70
N MET A 115 18.81 12.93 11.56
CA MET A 115 18.52 13.51 10.24
C MET A 115 17.02 13.47 9.93
N SER A 116 16.30 12.41 10.34
CA SER A 116 14.86 12.29 10.15
C SER A 116 14.07 13.37 10.89
N ARG A 117 14.47 13.77 12.10
CA ARG A 117 13.84 14.87 12.85
C ARG A 117 14.01 16.22 12.17
N GLU A 118 15.17 16.45 11.58
CA GLU A 118 15.53 17.72 10.93
C GLU A 118 15.07 17.78 9.47
N ARG A 119 14.64 16.64 8.90
CA ARG A 119 14.34 16.51 7.49
C ARG A 119 13.16 17.38 7.07
N LYS A 120 13.41 18.23 6.07
CA LYS A 120 12.40 19.05 5.37
C LYS A 120 12.26 18.64 3.88
N ASP A 121 13.23 17.88 3.37
CA ASP A 121 13.28 17.46 1.97
C ASP A 121 12.42 16.22 1.79
N PHE A 122 11.14 16.43 1.55
CA PHE A 122 10.24 15.37 1.16
C PHE A 122 10.29 15.19 -0.36
N THR A 123 10.14 13.96 -0.83
CA THR A 123 10.09 13.63 -2.24
C THR A 123 8.83 12.84 -2.54
N ASP A 124 8.36 12.91 -3.79
CA ASP A 124 7.23 12.12 -4.28
C ASP A 124 7.57 10.63 -4.45
N VAL A 125 8.85 10.25 -4.36
CA VAL A 125 9.29 8.85 -4.37
C VAL A 125 8.98 8.21 -3.02
N MET A 126 7.85 7.54 -2.91
CA MET A 126 7.31 6.99 -1.66
C MET A 126 7.69 5.54 -1.39
N LEU A 127 8.25 4.83 -2.37
CA LEU A 127 8.66 3.44 -2.24
C LEU A 127 10.17 3.31 -2.43
N THR A 128 10.77 2.33 -1.76
CA THR A 128 12.16 1.92 -1.97
C THR A 128 12.27 0.41 -1.96
N VAL A 129 13.32 -0.12 -2.56
CA VAL A 129 13.64 -1.56 -2.55
C VAL A 129 14.84 -1.77 -1.63
N VAL A 130 14.65 -2.58 -0.60
CA VAL A 130 15.74 -3.05 0.27
C VAL A 130 16.45 -4.18 -0.47
N ASP A 131 17.56 -3.87 -1.11
CA ASP A 131 18.34 -4.78 -1.98
C ASP A 131 18.83 -6.02 -1.23
N GLU A 132 19.29 -5.87 0.01
CA GLU A 132 19.68 -6.96 0.89
C GLU A 132 18.54 -7.98 1.12
N ALA A 133 17.30 -7.52 1.11
CA ALA A 133 16.13 -8.39 1.18
C ALA A 133 15.74 -8.96 -0.19
N CYS A 134 16.02 -8.26 -1.27
CA CYS A 134 15.61 -8.59 -2.64
C CYS A 134 16.44 -9.71 -3.30
N SER A 135 17.58 -10.09 -2.76
CA SER A 135 18.57 -11.00 -3.34
C SER A 135 18.14 -12.46 -3.51
N SER A 136 16.92 -12.84 -3.14
CA SER A 136 16.48 -14.24 -3.09
C SER A 136 15.51 -14.66 -4.20
N CYS A 137 15.08 -13.74 -5.06
CA CYS A 137 14.25 -14.06 -6.21
C CYS A 137 15.07 -14.62 -7.37
N VAL A 138 14.43 -15.45 -8.19
CA VAL A 138 15.05 -16.02 -9.38
C VAL A 138 15.36 -14.93 -10.42
N LYS A 139 16.50 -15.06 -11.09
CA LYS A 139 16.84 -14.19 -12.23
C LYS A 139 16.14 -14.61 -13.53
N GLN A 140 15.67 -15.85 -13.60
CA GLN A 140 15.05 -16.45 -14.77
C GLN A 140 13.79 -17.20 -14.34
N ASN A 141 12.67 -16.89 -15.00
CA ASN A 141 11.37 -17.49 -14.67
C ASN A 141 11.23 -18.94 -15.09
N TYR A 142 11.88 -19.37 -16.19
CA TYR A 142 11.81 -20.76 -16.66
C TYR A 142 13.12 -21.47 -16.40
N THR A 143 13.06 -22.58 -15.66
CA THR A 143 14.22 -23.40 -15.34
C THR A 143 13.97 -24.86 -15.68
N VAL A 144 15.04 -25.56 -16.11
CA VAL A 144 14.99 -27.00 -16.35
C VAL A 144 15.37 -27.74 -15.08
N THR A 145 14.48 -28.57 -14.60
CA THR A 145 14.69 -29.37 -13.38
C THR A 145 15.41 -30.69 -13.67
N ASN A 146 15.75 -31.41 -12.58
CA ASN A 146 16.36 -32.76 -12.68
C ASN A 146 15.43 -33.80 -13.27
N LEU A 147 14.16 -33.53 -13.53
CA LEU A 147 13.22 -34.40 -14.22
C LEU A 147 13.50 -34.51 -15.72
N CYS A 148 14.33 -33.62 -16.28
CA CYS A 148 14.71 -33.68 -17.69
C CYS A 148 15.40 -35.00 -18.05
N LYS A 149 14.80 -35.75 -18.98
CA LYS A 149 15.29 -37.07 -19.43
C LYS A 149 16.31 -36.98 -20.56
N GLY A 150 16.58 -35.79 -21.12
CA GLY A 150 17.43 -35.68 -22.31
C GLY A 150 16.85 -36.42 -23.49
N CYS A 151 15.53 -36.33 -23.72
CA CYS A 151 14.81 -37.08 -24.75
C CYS A 151 15.34 -36.77 -26.15
N VAL A 152 15.31 -37.76 -27.05
CA VAL A 152 15.80 -37.61 -28.45
C VAL A 152 14.96 -36.61 -29.26
N GLY A 153 13.68 -36.47 -28.94
CA GLY A 153 12.76 -35.62 -29.72
C GLY A 153 12.94 -34.12 -29.47
N HIS A 154 13.63 -33.71 -28.40
CA HIS A 154 13.92 -32.29 -28.02
C HIS A 154 12.76 -31.31 -28.25
N PRO A 155 11.47 -31.61 -27.88
CA PRO A 155 10.35 -30.74 -28.23
C PRO A 155 10.49 -29.33 -27.65
N CYS A 156 11.19 -29.17 -26.52
CA CYS A 156 11.44 -27.87 -25.91
C CYS A 156 12.33 -26.95 -26.76
N THR A 157 13.33 -27.51 -27.50
CA THR A 157 14.19 -26.72 -28.39
C THR A 157 13.42 -26.27 -29.61
N TYR A 158 12.65 -27.15 -30.23
CA TYR A 158 11.80 -26.83 -31.40
C TYR A 158 10.69 -25.81 -31.04
N ALA A 159 10.18 -25.82 -29.82
CA ALA A 159 9.19 -24.86 -29.38
C ALA A 159 9.78 -23.47 -29.11
N CYS A 160 11.11 -23.35 -29.04
CA CYS A 160 11.77 -22.09 -28.72
C CYS A 160 12.10 -21.26 -29.96
N ASN A 161 11.31 -20.24 -30.25
CA ASN A 161 11.53 -19.32 -31.40
C ASN A 161 12.74 -18.39 -31.24
N LYS A 162 13.42 -18.45 -30.11
CA LYS A 162 14.59 -17.61 -29.79
C LYS A 162 15.87 -18.43 -29.67
N ASP A 163 15.82 -19.72 -29.98
CA ASP A 163 16.94 -20.64 -29.85
C ASP A 163 17.66 -20.61 -28.50
N ALA A 164 16.91 -20.18 -27.45
CA ALA A 164 17.43 -20.01 -26.10
C ALA A 164 17.67 -21.34 -25.37
N ILE A 165 17.40 -22.53 -26.01
CA ILE A 165 17.49 -23.82 -25.33
C ILE A 165 18.52 -24.71 -26.09
N THR A 166 19.57 -25.06 -25.36
CA THR A 166 20.59 -25.99 -25.82
C THR A 166 20.45 -27.33 -25.13
N MET A 167 20.88 -28.42 -25.85
CA MET A 167 20.87 -29.77 -25.31
C MET A 167 22.32 -30.26 -25.12
N ASN A 168 22.64 -30.59 -23.87
CA ASN A 168 23.85 -31.33 -23.53
C ASN A 168 23.50 -32.29 -22.39
N ARG A 169 23.18 -33.55 -22.71
CA ARG A 169 22.55 -34.55 -21.81
C ARG A 169 21.20 -34.14 -21.25
N ARG A 170 21.04 -32.84 -20.89
CA ARG A 170 19.82 -32.20 -20.43
C ARG A 170 19.64 -30.85 -21.13
N ALA A 171 18.41 -30.42 -21.24
CA ALA A 171 18.12 -29.08 -21.74
C ALA A 171 18.68 -28.04 -20.79
N LYS A 172 19.23 -26.95 -21.36
CA LYS A 172 19.66 -25.75 -20.62
C LYS A 172 19.06 -24.53 -21.29
N ILE A 173 18.43 -23.67 -20.54
CA ILE A 173 17.87 -22.41 -21.05
C ILE A 173 18.91 -21.31 -20.82
N ASP A 174 19.20 -20.55 -21.85
CA ASP A 174 20.05 -19.37 -21.77
C ASP A 174 19.20 -18.15 -21.34
N PRO A 175 19.47 -17.56 -20.15
CA PRO A 175 18.71 -16.42 -19.65
C PRO A 175 18.78 -15.18 -20.54
N SER A 176 19.91 -14.99 -21.24
CA SER A 176 20.13 -13.81 -22.08
C SER A 176 19.31 -13.82 -23.37
N MET A 177 18.95 -15.00 -23.84
CA MET A 177 18.13 -15.21 -25.04
C MET A 177 16.67 -15.48 -24.73
N CYS A 178 16.36 -15.89 -23.50
CA CYS A 178 15.01 -16.29 -23.10
C CYS A 178 14.09 -15.07 -22.90
N VAL A 179 12.98 -15.03 -23.67
CA VAL A 179 11.95 -13.98 -23.58
C VAL A 179 10.76 -14.37 -22.70
N ASN A 180 10.89 -15.39 -21.88
CA ASN A 180 9.88 -15.86 -20.91
C ASN A 180 8.48 -16.18 -21.52
N CYS A 181 8.42 -16.70 -22.74
CA CYS A 181 7.15 -16.97 -23.45
C CYS A 181 6.42 -18.25 -23.02
N GLY A 182 7.06 -19.15 -22.26
CA GLY A 182 6.45 -20.37 -21.73
C GLY A 182 6.25 -21.53 -22.68
N ARG A 183 6.52 -21.41 -23.99
CA ARG A 183 6.28 -22.47 -24.98
C ARG A 183 7.00 -23.78 -24.67
N CYS A 184 8.22 -23.69 -24.16
CA CYS A 184 9.03 -24.87 -23.78
C CYS A 184 8.42 -25.65 -22.60
N LEU A 185 7.76 -24.96 -21.66
CA LEU A 185 7.05 -25.58 -20.54
C LEU A 185 5.89 -26.44 -21.06
N SER A 186 5.07 -25.90 -21.95
CA SER A 186 3.93 -26.62 -22.55
C SER A 186 4.38 -27.76 -23.46
N ALA A 187 5.54 -27.63 -24.14
CA ALA A 187 6.05 -28.62 -25.04
C ALA A 187 6.73 -29.81 -24.35
N CYS A 188 7.12 -29.70 -23.08
CA CYS A 188 7.85 -30.76 -22.40
C CYS A 188 6.93 -31.88 -21.90
N PRO A 189 6.96 -33.10 -22.45
CA PRO A 189 6.08 -34.21 -22.06
C PRO A 189 6.43 -34.77 -20.68
N PHE A 190 7.60 -34.43 -20.12
CA PHE A 190 8.07 -34.85 -18.80
C PHE A 190 7.83 -33.80 -17.73
N HIS A 191 7.23 -32.67 -18.07
CA HIS A 191 7.05 -31.49 -17.14
C HIS A 191 8.34 -31.12 -16.43
N ALA A 192 9.48 -31.24 -17.10
CA ALA A 192 10.80 -30.98 -16.55
C ALA A 192 11.17 -29.47 -16.55
N ILE A 193 10.39 -28.66 -17.20
CA ILE A 193 10.56 -27.19 -17.21
C ILE A 193 9.51 -26.61 -16.25
N VAL A 194 9.97 -25.79 -15.32
CA VAL A 194 9.09 -25.13 -14.33
C VAL A 194 9.15 -23.63 -14.48
N TYR A 195 8.02 -22.99 -14.22
CA TYR A 195 7.91 -21.53 -14.12
C TYR A 195 7.99 -21.13 -12.66
N THR A 196 8.91 -20.22 -12.36
CA THR A 196 9.05 -19.62 -11.03
C THR A 196 8.71 -18.14 -11.14
N PRO A 197 7.58 -17.71 -10.56
CA PRO A 197 7.17 -16.31 -10.63
C PRO A 197 8.11 -15.38 -9.86
N VAL A 198 8.18 -14.13 -10.30
CA VAL A 198 8.69 -13.01 -9.50
C VAL A 198 7.48 -12.20 -9.04
N PRO A 199 7.03 -12.37 -7.79
CA PRO A 199 5.70 -11.91 -7.37
C PRO A 199 5.47 -10.41 -7.54
N CYS A 200 6.48 -9.56 -7.31
CA CYS A 200 6.35 -8.11 -7.46
C CYS A 200 6.25 -7.67 -8.93
N GLU A 201 6.96 -8.34 -9.85
CA GLU A 201 6.86 -8.08 -11.29
C GLU A 201 5.48 -8.47 -11.83
N GLU A 202 4.99 -9.65 -11.43
CA GLU A 202 3.66 -10.14 -11.86
C GLU A 202 2.51 -9.33 -11.31
N ALA A 203 2.64 -8.84 -10.07
CA ALA A 203 1.63 -8.01 -9.43
C ALA A 203 1.57 -6.60 -9.99
N CYS A 204 2.61 -6.15 -10.73
CA CYS A 204 2.67 -4.80 -11.26
C CYS A 204 1.78 -4.67 -12.51
N PRO A 205 0.66 -3.91 -12.46
CA PRO A 205 -0.27 -3.82 -13.57
C PRO A 205 0.30 -3.05 -14.78
N VAL A 206 1.39 -2.32 -14.58
CA VAL A 206 2.01 -1.43 -15.57
C VAL A 206 3.44 -1.84 -15.95
N GLY A 207 3.96 -2.95 -15.40
CA GLY A 207 5.33 -3.40 -15.67
C GLY A 207 6.40 -2.39 -15.27
N ALA A 208 6.18 -1.67 -14.18
CA ALA A 208 7.11 -0.65 -13.67
C ALA A 208 8.24 -1.22 -12.81
N ILE A 209 8.24 -2.51 -12.51
CA ILE A 209 9.25 -3.15 -11.67
C ILE A 209 9.93 -4.25 -12.45
N SER A 210 11.26 -4.27 -12.40
CA SER A 210 12.09 -5.25 -13.10
C SER A 210 13.47 -5.34 -12.46
N LYS A 211 14.20 -6.42 -12.75
CA LYS A 211 15.57 -6.62 -12.24
C LYS A 211 16.59 -5.79 -13.00
N ASN A 212 17.55 -5.24 -12.24
CA ASN A 212 18.78 -4.69 -12.79
C ASN A 212 19.81 -5.81 -13.08
N ASP A 213 20.99 -5.44 -13.56
CA ASP A 213 22.08 -6.37 -13.90
C ASP A 213 22.56 -7.18 -12.67
N LEU A 214 22.41 -6.64 -11.47
CA LEU A 214 22.74 -7.30 -10.21
C LEU A 214 21.66 -8.30 -9.76
N GLY A 215 20.50 -8.29 -10.43
CA GLY A 215 19.34 -9.14 -10.10
C GLY A 215 18.51 -8.61 -8.94
N VAL A 216 18.65 -7.34 -8.61
CA VAL A 216 17.83 -6.61 -7.64
C VAL A 216 16.72 -5.89 -8.38
N GLU A 217 15.51 -5.88 -7.81
CA GLU A 217 14.37 -5.16 -8.39
C GLU A 217 14.59 -3.65 -8.33
N VAL A 218 14.27 -2.98 -9.42
CA VAL A 218 14.23 -1.52 -9.51
C VAL A 218 12.87 -1.07 -10.01
N ILE A 219 12.45 0.11 -9.58
CA ILE A 219 11.16 0.69 -9.95
C ILE A 219 11.39 1.82 -10.96
N ASP A 220 10.78 1.69 -12.14
CA ASP A 220 10.71 2.74 -13.14
C ASP A 220 9.60 3.74 -12.74
N TRP A 221 10.01 4.87 -12.20
CA TRP A 221 9.09 5.91 -11.71
C TRP A 221 8.27 6.57 -12.82
N ASN A 222 8.75 6.54 -14.06
CA ASN A 222 8.00 7.05 -15.21
C ASN A 222 6.78 6.18 -15.51
N LYS A 223 6.84 4.89 -15.16
CA LYS A 223 5.72 3.95 -15.32
C LYS A 223 4.93 3.75 -14.04
N CYS A 224 5.57 3.89 -12.88
CA CYS A 224 4.95 3.57 -11.60
C CYS A 224 3.75 4.47 -11.31
N VAL A 225 2.66 3.86 -10.84
CA VAL A 225 1.40 4.52 -10.45
C VAL A 225 1.12 4.43 -8.94
N TYR A 226 2.10 4.08 -8.15
CA TYR A 226 2.09 4.03 -6.68
C TYR A 226 0.97 3.18 -6.07
N CYS A 227 0.47 2.17 -6.79
CA CYS A 227 -0.64 1.33 -6.33
C CYS A 227 -0.29 0.40 -5.15
N GLY A 228 1.00 0.15 -4.89
CA GLY A 228 1.49 -0.67 -3.77
C GLY A 228 1.33 -2.18 -3.92
N LYS A 229 0.80 -2.70 -5.04
CA LYS A 229 0.63 -4.15 -5.28
C LYS A 229 1.95 -4.93 -5.17
N CYS A 230 3.06 -4.33 -5.60
CA CYS A 230 4.39 -4.93 -5.49
C CYS A 230 4.85 -5.10 -4.02
N LYS A 231 4.51 -4.16 -3.14
CA LYS A 231 4.77 -4.24 -1.69
C LYS A 231 4.01 -5.42 -1.07
N GLU A 232 2.73 -5.57 -1.41
CA GLU A 232 1.89 -6.66 -0.89
C GLU A 232 2.34 -8.02 -1.41
N ALA A 233 2.73 -8.11 -2.69
CA ALA A 233 3.14 -9.36 -3.32
C ALA A 233 4.53 -9.83 -2.89
N CYS A 234 5.39 -8.95 -2.37
CA CYS A 234 6.77 -9.29 -2.03
C CYS A 234 6.87 -10.17 -0.78
N SER A 235 7.05 -11.47 -0.96
CA SER A 235 7.21 -12.44 0.12
C SER A 235 8.44 -12.19 1.00
N PHE A 236 9.43 -11.46 0.51
CA PHE A 236 10.64 -11.11 1.25
C PHE A 236 10.53 -9.77 1.99
N GLY A 237 9.45 -9.01 1.77
CA GLY A 237 9.28 -7.68 2.33
C GLY A 237 10.40 -6.73 1.94
N ALA A 238 10.92 -6.88 0.70
CA ALA A 238 11.98 -6.04 0.18
C ALA A 238 11.47 -4.65 -0.24
N ILE A 239 10.20 -4.57 -0.66
CA ILE A 239 9.61 -3.30 -1.08
C ILE A 239 8.96 -2.65 0.14
N MET A 240 9.46 -1.47 0.48
CA MET A 240 9.06 -0.71 1.66
C MET A 240 8.58 0.68 1.25
N GLU A 241 7.69 1.25 2.05
CA GLU A 241 7.30 2.66 1.94
C GLU A 241 8.07 3.53 2.93
N LYS A 242 8.46 4.71 2.48
CA LYS A 242 9.03 5.75 3.34
C LYS A 242 7.93 6.37 4.18
N THR A 243 8.22 6.71 5.43
CA THR A 243 7.21 7.20 6.37
C THR A 243 7.49 8.62 6.86
N TYR A 244 6.48 9.23 7.46
CA TYR A 244 6.55 10.50 8.18
C TYR A 244 6.34 10.33 9.69
N LEU A 245 6.50 9.11 10.20
CA LEU A 245 6.18 8.77 11.59
C LEU A 245 6.94 9.61 12.61
N VAL A 246 8.23 9.82 12.38
CA VAL A 246 9.07 10.61 13.31
C VAL A 246 8.59 12.08 13.31
N GLN A 247 8.37 12.66 12.13
CA GLN A 247 7.90 14.04 11.99
C GLN A 247 6.55 14.24 12.68
N ILE A 248 5.60 13.35 12.44
CA ILE A 248 4.26 13.42 13.04
C ILE A 248 4.34 13.23 14.55
N ALA A 249 5.17 12.31 15.05
CA ALA A 249 5.35 12.14 16.48
C ALA A 249 5.99 13.36 17.14
N GLU A 250 6.86 14.09 16.44
CA GLU A 250 7.40 15.37 16.93
C GLU A 250 6.34 16.50 16.87
N GLU A 251 5.52 16.56 15.79
CA GLU A 251 4.40 17.53 15.75
C GLU A 251 3.39 17.28 16.87
N MET A 252 3.10 16.01 17.23
CA MET A 252 2.21 15.66 18.35
C MET A 252 2.73 16.12 19.72
N LYS A 253 4.01 16.45 19.83
CA LYS A 253 4.61 16.99 21.07
C LYS A 253 4.60 18.51 21.10
N ASN A 254 4.36 19.16 19.97
CA ASN A 254 4.42 20.61 19.84
C ASN A 254 3.08 21.26 20.24
N PRO A 255 2.97 21.88 21.43
CA PRO A 255 1.71 22.47 21.91
C PRO A 255 1.28 23.72 21.13
N ALA A 256 2.17 24.30 20.31
CA ALA A 256 1.87 25.49 19.53
C ALA A 256 1.09 25.21 18.25
N LYS A 257 1.02 23.96 17.82
CA LYS A 257 0.36 23.55 16.58
C LYS A 257 -0.84 22.65 16.90
N ARG A 258 -1.97 22.95 16.29
CA ARG A 258 -3.16 22.10 16.35
C ARG A 258 -3.07 21.03 15.27
N LEU A 259 -3.15 19.77 15.65
CA LEU A 259 -3.12 18.62 14.73
C LEU A 259 -4.53 18.12 14.44
N VAL A 260 -4.87 18.08 13.16
CA VAL A 260 -6.16 17.57 12.66
C VAL A 260 -5.96 16.27 11.91
N ALA A 261 -6.52 15.18 12.44
CA ALA A 261 -6.55 13.90 11.75
C ALA A 261 -7.72 13.87 10.76
N MET A 262 -7.42 13.68 9.47
CA MET A 262 -8.41 13.47 8.43
C MET A 262 -8.48 11.97 8.15
N VAL A 263 -9.59 11.31 8.50
CA VAL A 263 -9.72 9.85 8.48
C VAL A 263 -10.46 9.39 7.22
N ALA A 264 -9.79 8.55 6.40
CA ALA A 264 -10.43 7.98 5.21
C ALA A 264 -11.63 7.09 5.56
N PRO A 265 -12.70 7.08 4.76
CA PRO A 265 -13.89 6.25 5.02
C PRO A 265 -13.58 4.75 5.17
N ALA A 266 -12.55 4.24 4.50
CA ALA A 266 -12.10 2.86 4.60
C ALA A 266 -11.62 2.46 6.01
N PHE A 267 -11.26 3.43 6.86
CA PHE A 267 -10.77 3.17 8.21
C PHE A 267 -11.86 2.60 9.13
N ALA A 268 -13.11 2.98 8.88
CA ALA A 268 -14.27 2.49 9.62
C ALA A 268 -14.41 0.95 9.64
N GLY A 269 -13.90 0.27 8.60
CA GLY A 269 -13.92 -1.19 8.52
C GLY A 269 -12.69 -1.89 9.09
N GLN A 270 -11.66 -1.16 9.54
CA GLN A 270 -10.36 -1.78 9.84
C GLN A 270 -10.29 -2.47 11.21
N TYR A 271 -11.05 -2.00 12.18
CA TYR A 271 -11.09 -2.56 13.52
C TYR A 271 -12.42 -3.30 13.78
N ASP A 272 -12.42 -4.23 14.73
CA ASP A 272 -13.63 -4.94 15.18
C ASP A 272 -14.37 -4.20 16.32
N GLN A 273 -14.03 -2.94 16.47
CA GLN A 273 -14.63 -2.03 17.45
C GLN A 273 -15.57 -1.04 16.73
N PRO A 274 -16.58 -0.49 17.41
CA PRO A 274 -17.40 0.58 16.88
C PRO A 274 -16.53 1.74 16.38
N PHE A 275 -16.88 2.30 15.22
CA PHE A 275 -16.05 3.32 14.56
C PHE A 275 -15.86 4.56 15.44
N GLU A 276 -16.87 4.91 16.24
CA GLU A 276 -16.85 6.01 17.21
C GLU A 276 -15.73 5.85 18.26
N ARG A 277 -15.48 4.61 18.68
CA ARG A 277 -14.37 4.30 19.61
C ARG A 277 -13.01 4.34 18.90
N VAL A 278 -12.98 3.96 17.63
CA VAL A 278 -11.76 4.03 16.81
C VAL A 278 -11.35 5.49 16.59
N LEU A 279 -12.32 6.37 16.27
CA LEU A 279 -12.07 7.81 16.15
C LEU A 279 -11.59 8.41 17.47
N ALA A 280 -12.20 8.02 18.60
CA ALA A 280 -11.76 8.43 19.93
C ALA A 280 -10.32 7.98 20.24
N ALA A 281 -9.93 6.77 19.81
CA ALA A 281 -8.55 6.28 19.95
C ALA A 281 -7.57 7.08 19.09
N VAL A 282 -7.95 7.46 17.86
CA VAL A 282 -7.17 8.37 17.01
C VAL A 282 -6.97 9.71 17.73
N LYS A 283 -8.04 10.32 18.23
CA LYS A 283 -7.94 11.57 18.98
C LYS A 283 -7.03 11.43 20.20
N LYS A 284 -7.22 10.40 21.00
CA LYS A 284 -6.41 10.12 22.20
C LYS A 284 -4.93 9.90 21.86
N SER A 285 -4.60 9.53 20.62
CA SER A 285 -3.23 9.31 20.20
C SER A 285 -2.40 10.59 20.01
N GLY A 286 -3.01 11.75 20.18
CA GLY A 286 -2.33 13.06 20.17
C GLY A 286 -2.82 14.00 19.07
N PHE A 287 -3.97 13.73 18.48
CA PHE A 287 -4.66 14.67 17.60
C PHE A 287 -5.65 15.52 18.39
N ASP A 288 -5.70 16.82 18.10
CA ASP A 288 -6.64 17.74 18.72
C ASP A 288 -8.06 17.56 18.17
N GLU A 289 -8.14 17.23 16.87
CA GLU A 289 -9.37 17.02 16.16
C GLU A 289 -9.31 15.84 15.22
N VAL A 290 -10.46 15.20 14.99
CA VAL A 290 -10.62 14.09 14.04
C VAL A 290 -11.79 14.39 13.12
N VAL A 291 -11.52 14.49 11.82
CA VAL A 291 -12.48 14.80 10.76
C VAL A 291 -12.62 13.60 9.84
N GLU A 292 -13.86 13.20 9.53
CA GLU A 292 -14.13 12.16 8.56
C GLU A 292 -13.99 12.70 7.11
N VAL A 293 -13.12 12.12 6.29
CA VAL A 293 -13.00 12.46 4.86
C VAL A 293 -14.26 12.07 4.06
N ALA A 294 -15.18 11.36 4.67
CA ALA A 294 -16.52 11.13 4.13
C ALA A 294 -17.29 12.44 3.86
N MET A 295 -17.01 13.51 4.62
CA MET A 295 -17.53 14.86 4.33
C MET A 295 -17.08 15.36 2.95
N GLY A 296 -15.78 15.27 2.67
CA GLY A 296 -15.25 15.61 1.35
C GLY A 296 -15.77 14.69 0.25
N ALA A 297 -16.06 13.41 0.56
CA ALA A 297 -16.67 12.49 -0.40
C ALA A 297 -18.09 12.92 -0.83
N ASN A 298 -18.89 13.44 0.11
CA ASN A 298 -20.18 14.02 -0.23
C ASN A 298 -20.03 15.27 -1.13
N ILE A 299 -19.04 16.13 -0.85
CA ILE A 299 -18.75 17.30 -1.70
C ILE A 299 -18.29 16.85 -3.10
N THR A 300 -17.36 15.89 -3.19
CA THR A 300 -16.90 15.32 -4.46
C THR A 300 -18.06 14.78 -5.27
N SER A 301 -18.93 13.96 -4.65
CA SER A 301 -20.06 13.34 -5.35
C SER A 301 -21.05 14.35 -5.88
N ARG A 302 -21.34 15.42 -5.13
CA ARG A 302 -22.22 16.49 -5.57
C ARG A 302 -21.64 17.20 -6.79
N LYS A 303 -20.35 17.56 -6.72
CA LYS A 303 -19.66 18.24 -7.83
C LYS A 303 -19.47 17.34 -9.05
N GLU A 304 -19.22 16.03 -8.85
CA GLU A 304 -19.17 15.07 -9.96
C GLU A 304 -20.55 14.89 -10.61
N ALA A 305 -21.64 14.99 -9.84
CA ALA A 305 -23.00 14.96 -10.39
C ALA A 305 -23.29 16.21 -11.24
N ASP A 306 -22.91 17.40 -10.74
CA ASP A 306 -23.03 18.65 -11.48
C ASP A 306 -22.18 18.61 -12.77
N GLU A 307 -20.94 18.15 -12.68
CA GLU A 307 -20.04 17.98 -13.83
C GLU A 307 -20.57 16.95 -14.84
N TRP A 308 -21.20 15.86 -14.37
CA TRP A 308 -21.82 14.88 -15.26
C TRP A 308 -22.98 15.49 -16.03
N ILE A 309 -23.83 16.32 -15.39
CA ILE A 309 -24.91 17.03 -16.07
C ILE A 309 -24.34 17.94 -17.16
N GLU A 310 -23.37 18.77 -16.80
CA GLU A 310 -22.75 19.74 -17.73
C GLU A 310 -22.08 19.05 -18.92
N ARG A 311 -21.23 18.06 -18.67
CA ARG A 311 -20.37 17.44 -19.69
C ARG A 311 -21.04 16.33 -20.47
N VAL A 312 -21.84 15.48 -19.79
CA VAL A 312 -22.39 14.26 -20.40
C VAL A 312 -23.82 14.48 -20.87
N LYS A 313 -24.70 14.97 -19.97
CA LYS A 313 -26.12 15.14 -20.29
C LYS A 313 -26.36 16.29 -21.28
N GLU A 314 -25.70 17.41 -21.08
CA GLU A 314 -25.87 18.64 -21.86
C GLU A 314 -24.74 18.84 -22.87
N GLY A 315 -23.49 18.55 -22.52
CA GLY A 315 -22.29 18.83 -23.30
C GLY A 315 -21.95 17.77 -24.34
N GLY A 316 -22.70 16.66 -24.42
CA GLY A 316 -22.52 15.63 -25.45
C GLY A 316 -21.26 14.78 -25.32
N THR A 317 -20.52 14.85 -24.19
CA THR A 317 -19.41 13.92 -23.90
C THR A 317 -20.00 12.53 -23.70
N PRO A 318 -19.47 11.47 -24.38
CA PRO A 318 -20.13 10.16 -24.38
C PRO A 318 -20.13 9.47 -23.01
N PHE A 319 -19.13 9.74 -22.18
CA PHE A 319 -19.00 9.24 -20.81
C PHE A 319 -18.02 10.08 -20.00
N MET A 320 -18.07 9.93 -18.69
CA MET A 320 -17.11 10.50 -17.74
C MET A 320 -16.58 9.40 -16.82
N THR A 321 -15.32 9.51 -16.36
CA THR A 321 -14.74 8.61 -15.37
C THR A 321 -14.45 9.35 -14.07
N THR A 322 -14.47 8.64 -12.93
CA THR A 322 -14.21 9.23 -11.61
C THR A 322 -12.77 9.71 -11.45
N SER A 323 -12.54 10.71 -10.59
CA SER A 323 -11.21 11.31 -10.33
C SER A 323 -10.58 10.92 -8.99
N CYS A 324 -11.32 10.32 -8.08
CA CYS A 324 -10.93 10.17 -6.66
C CYS A 324 -9.74 9.21 -6.41
N CYS A 325 -9.42 8.30 -7.35
CA CYS A 325 -8.33 7.34 -7.22
C CYS A 325 -7.03 7.87 -7.87
N PRO A 326 -6.00 8.32 -7.10
CA PRO A 326 -4.79 8.89 -7.67
C PRO A 326 -3.96 7.88 -8.48
N SER A 327 -3.96 6.60 -8.11
CA SER A 327 -3.31 5.57 -8.92
C SER A 327 -3.97 5.38 -10.28
N TYR A 328 -5.29 5.52 -10.36
CA TYR A 328 -6.00 5.47 -11.65
C TYR A 328 -5.66 6.70 -12.51
N LYS A 329 -5.70 7.90 -11.93
CA LYS A 329 -5.31 9.13 -12.65
C LYS A 329 -3.90 9.01 -13.20
N ALA A 330 -2.93 8.65 -12.36
CA ALA A 330 -1.55 8.44 -12.78
C ALA A 330 -1.41 7.34 -13.86
N TRP A 331 -2.26 6.30 -13.80
CA TRP A 331 -2.29 5.28 -14.84
C TRP A 331 -2.82 5.83 -16.16
N ALA A 332 -3.89 6.58 -16.14
CA ALA A 332 -4.43 7.19 -17.37
C ALA A 332 -3.43 8.17 -17.99
N GLU A 333 -2.85 9.05 -17.20
CA GLU A 333 -1.86 10.04 -17.64
C GLU A 333 -0.60 9.39 -18.27
N LYS A 334 -0.06 8.35 -17.62
CA LYS A 334 1.19 7.71 -18.05
C LYS A 334 1.00 6.64 -19.13
N HIS A 335 -0.13 5.91 -19.13
CA HIS A 335 -0.31 4.70 -19.94
C HIS A 335 -1.47 4.76 -20.94
N LEU A 336 -2.41 5.70 -20.76
CA LEU A 336 -3.56 5.86 -21.64
C LEU A 336 -4.00 7.35 -21.73
N PRO A 337 -3.15 8.27 -22.26
CA PRO A 337 -3.45 9.70 -22.29
C PRO A 337 -4.76 10.06 -23.00
N THR A 338 -5.21 9.21 -23.93
CA THR A 338 -6.49 9.39 -24.65
C THR A 338 -7.71 9.28 -23.74
N LEU A 339 -7.58 8.72 -22.54
CA LEU A 339 -8.64 8.62 -21.54
C LEU A 339 -8.71 9.87 -20.63
N VAL A 340 -7.62 10.62 -20.53
CA VAL A 340 -7.52 11.79 -19.61
C VAL A 340 -8.64 12.82 -19.82
N PRO A 341 -9.06 13.17 -21.07
CA PRO A 341 -10.15 14.13 -21.28
C PRO A 341 -11.49 13.70 -20.69
N TYR A 342 -11.67 12.42 -20.40
CA TYR A 342 -12.91 11.88 -19.83
C TYR A 342 -12.89 11.78 -18.31
N ILE A 343 -11.74 11.99 -17.66
CA ILE A 343 -11.64 11.98 -16.20
C ILE A 343 -12.36 13.23 -15.65
N SER A 344 -13.09 13.05 -14.54
CA SER A 344 -13.68 14.18 -13.80
C SER A 344 -12.60 15.16 -13.34
N HIS A 345 -12.88 16.44 -13.46
CA HIS A 345 -12.02 17.53 -12.99
C HIS A 345 -12.17 17.78 -11.48
N THR A 346 -13.12 17.12 -10.86
CA THR A 346 -13.44 17.30 -9.43
C THR A 346 -12.28 16.87 -8.56
N LYS A 347 -11.96 17.66 -7.54
CA LYS A 347 -10.95 17.30 -6.53
C LYS A 347 -11.36 16.03 -5.77
N SER A 348 -10.37 15.33 -5.26
CA SER A 348 -10.62 14.13 -4.45
C SER A 348 -11.23 14.48 -3.07
N PRO A 349 -11.88 13.51 -2.40
CA PRO A 349 -12.46 13.72 -1.07
C PRO A 349 -11.50 14.33 -0.05
N VAL A 350 -10.24 13.86 -0.01
CA VAL A 350 -9.27 14.38 0.95
C VAL A 350 -8.90 15.84 0.65
N ALA A 351 -8.78 16.23 -0.62
CA ALA A 351 -8.46 17.61 -1.00
C ALA A 351 -9.57 18.59 -0.54
N TYR A 352 -10.86 18.24 -0.74
CA TYR A 352 -11.96 19.07 -0.22
C TYR A 352 -12.01 19.10 1.30
N THR A 353 -11.69 17.99 1.98
CA THR A 353 -11.65 17.97 3.44
C THR A 353 -10.52 18.83 3.96
N ALA A 354 -9.32 18.73 3.39
CA ALA A 354 -8.16 19.52 3.77
C ALA A 354 -8.38 21.02 3.53
N GLU A 355 -8.95 21.38 2.37
CA GLU A 355 -9.33 22.77 2.08
C GLU A 355 -10.35 23.31 3.09
N SER A 356 -11.33 22.49 3.52
CA SER A 356 -12.30 22.89 4.54
C SER A 356 -11.65 23.10 5.90
N VAL A 357 -10.74 22.21 6.31
CA VAL A 357 -9.99 22.32 7.57
C VAL A 357 -9.11 23.58 7.56
N LYS A 358 -8.30 23.76 6.51
CA LYS A 358 -7.41 24.94 6.39
C LYS A 358 -8.16 26.26 6.28
N ARG A 359 -9.39 26.25 5.76
CA ARG A 359 -10.26 27.45 5.74
C ARG A 359 -10.74 27.84 7.12
N SER A 360 -11.07 26.88 7.97
CA SER A 360 -11.48 27.15 9.37
C SER A 360 -10.30 27.36 10.28
N GLU A 361 -9.20 26.65 10.07
CA GLU A 361 -7.99 26.65 10.89
C GLU A 361 -6.72 26.70 10.02
N PRO A 362 -6.33 27.88 9.51
CA PRO A 362 -5.21 28.01 8.55
C PRO A 362 -3.88 27.48 9.07
N ASP A 363 -3.60 27.63 10.36
CA ASP A 363 -2.33 27.25 10.99
C ASP A 363 -2.31 25.80 11.50
N SER A 364 -3.40 25.04 11.32
CA SER A 364 -3.45 23.63 11.73
C SER A 364 -2.54 22.76 10.88
N VAL A 365 -2.03 21.68 11.47
CA VAL A 365 -1.31 20.62 10.77
C VAL A 365 -2.30 19.52 10.39
N THR A 366 -2.51 19.31 9.09
CA THR A 366 -3.42 18.30 8.58
C THR A 366 -2.70 16.98 8.33
N VAL A 367 -3.24 15.89 8.88
CA VAL A 367 -2.68 14.55 8.74
C VAL A 367 -3.74 13.61 8.16
N PHE A 368 -3.55 13.18 6.92
CA PHE A 368 -4.47 12.24 6.28
C PHE A 368 -4.13 10.79 6.61
N ILE A 369 -5.07 10.08 7.21
CA ILE A 369 -4.96 8.65 7.55
C ILE A 369 -5.60 7.83 6.43
N SER A 370 -4.79 7.13 5.62
CA SER A 370 -5.16 6.55 4.33
C SER A 370 -4.77 5.07 4.20
N PRO A 371 -5.51 4.25 3.43
CA PRO A 371 -5.07 2.89 3.08
C PRO A 371 -4.10 2.84 1.88
N CYS A 372 -3.65 4.00 1.35
CA CYS A 372 -3.13 4.09 -0.01
C CYS A 372 -1.80 4.85 -0.09
N ILE A 373 -0.80 4.24 -0.73
CA ILE A 373 0.51 4.89 -0.97
C ILE A 373 0.39 6.04 -1.98
N ALA A 374 -0.44 5.88 -3.02
CA ALA A 374 -0.63 6.95 -4.02
C ALA A 374 -1.23 8.22 -3.41
N LYS A 375 -1.95 8.13 -2.30
CA LYS A 375 -2.43 9.29 -1.56
C LYS A 375 -1.29 10.09 -0.88
N ARG A 376 -0.13 9.47 -0.62
CA ARG A 376 1.07 10.21 -0.18
C ARG A 376 1.60 11.13 -1.28
N VAL A 377 1.59 10.62 -2.53
CA VAL A 377 1.99 11.43 -3.70
C VAL A 377 1.00 12.56 -3.95
N GLU A 378 -0.30 12.28 -3.85
CA GLU A 378 -1.33 13.31 -3.95
C GLU A 378 -1.18 14.38 -2.88
N GLY A 379 -0.99 13.97 -1.60
CA GLY A 379 -0.79 14.93 -0.50
C GLY A 379 0.52 15.71 -0.60
N PHE A 380 1.56 15.13 -1.22
CA PHE A 380 2.81 15.87 -1.48
C PHE A 380 2.62 17.07 -2.42
N TYR A 381 1.66 16.99 -3.35
CA TYR A 381 1.35 18.05 -4.30
C TYR A 381 0.18 18.95 -3.87
N ASP A 382 -0.49 18.68 -2.75
CA ASP A 382 -1.59 19.49 -2.24
C ASP A 382 -1.14 20.31 -1.02
N GLU A 383 -1.11 21.63 -1.15
CA GLU A 383 -0.65 22.57 -0.12
C GLU A 383 -1.47 22.56 1.18
N ASN A 384 -2.68 21.99 1.15
CA ASN A 384 -3.55 21.87 2.31
C ASN A 384 -3.34 20.58 3.10
N ILE A 385 -2.49 19.67 2.61
CA ILE A 385 -2.21 18.37 3.23
C ILE A 385 -0.76 18.32 3.69
N ASP A 386 -0.51 18.49 4.99
CA ASP A 386 0.85 18.53 5.52
C ASP A 386 1.48 17.13 5.56
N TYR A 387 0.70 16.09 5.96
CA TYR A 387 1.18 14.71 6.06
C TYR A 387 0.14 13.70 5.62
N VAL A 388 0.61 12.57 5.09
CA VAL A 388 -0.22 11.39 4.82
C VAL A 388 0.40 10.18 5.49
N ILE A 389 -0.33 9.53 6.38
CA ILE A 389 0.06 8.27 7.03
C ILE A 389 -0.87 7.14 6.62
N THR A 390 -0.35 5.93 6.72
CA THR A 390 -1.12 4.73 6.40
C THR A 390 -1.89 4.21 7.63
N PHE A 391 -2.85 3.33 7.39
CA PHE A 391 -3.54 2.62 8.47
C PHE A 391 -2.58 1.77 9.31
N GLU A 392 -1.52 1.21 8.70
CA GLU A 392 -0.48 0.48 9.45
C GLU A 392 0.30 1.39 10.37
N GLU A 393 0.63 2.62 9.93
CA GLU A 393 1.32 3.61 10.76
C GLU A 393 0.42 4.14 11.88
N MET A 394 -0.86 4.40 11.59
CA MET A 394 -1.81 4.82 12.65
C MET A 394 -1.98 3.73 13.71
N ALA A 395 -2.08 2.46 13.29
CA ALA A 395 -2.13 1.34 14.22
C ALA A 395 -0.86 1.27 15.09
N ALA A 396 0.33 1.50 14.50
CA ALA A 396 1.59 1.54 15.24
C ALA A 396 1.64 2.68 16.28
N ILE A 397 1.09 3.85 15.96
CA ILE A 397 0.97 4.99 16.90
C ILE A 397 0.04 4.61 18.07
N ILE A 398 -1.14 4.05 17.79
CA ILE A 398 -2.12 3.63 18.81
C ILE A 398 -1.49 2.61 19.76
N GLU A 399 -0.79 1.60 19.20
CA GLU A 399 -0.12 0.57 19.96
C GLU A 399 1.06 1.10 20.78
N ALA A 400 1.91 1.95 20.19
CA ALA A 400 3.06 2.54 20.86
C ALA A 400 2.67 3.38 22.08
N LYS A 401 1.49 4.02 22.02
CA LYS A 401 0.92 4.79 23.14
C LYS A 401 0.11 3.92 24.12
N GLY A 402 0.00 2.61 23.88
CA GLY A 402 -0.72 1.68 24.77
C GLY A 402 -2.23 1.99 24.84
N ILE A 403 -2.82 2.53 23.79
CA ILE A 403 -4.24 2.92 23.78
C ILE A 403 -5.11 1.69 23.56
N ASN A 404 -5.94 1.36 24.55
CA ASN A 404 -6.97 0.33 24.39
C ASN A 404 -8.22 0.96 23.77
N ILE A 405 -8.54 0.58 22.52
CA ILE A 405 -9.68 1.11 21.76
C ILE A 405 -11.01 0.76 22.44
N GLU A 406 -11.14 -0.43 23.05
CA GLU A 406 -12.37 -0.85 23.75
C GLU A 406 -12.70 0.05 24.94
N ALA A 407 -11.67 0.60 25.57
CA ALA A 407 -11.79 1.47 26.73
C ALA A 407 -11.95 2.96 26.35
N CYS A 408 -11.93 3.31 25.06
CA CYS A 408 -12.15 4.69 24.63
C CYS A 408 -13.65 5.04 24.70
N GLU A 409 -13.93 6.22 25.23
CA GLU A 409 -15.29 6.78 25.16
C GLU A 409 -15.65 7.09 23.70
N PRO A 410 -16.84 6.66 23.22
CA PRO A 410 -17.23 6.87 21.84
C PRO A 410 -17.27 8.35 21.46
N GLN A 411 -16.63 8.71 20.35
CA GLN A 411 -16.79 10.04 19.74
C GLN A 411 -18.00 9.97 18.79
N GLY A 412 -18.94 10.88 18.93
CA GLY A 412 -20.11 10.93 18.07
C GLY A 412 -19.74 11.12 16.59
N LEU A 413 -20.41 10.39 15.69
CA LEU A 413 -20.28 10.59 14.25
C LEU A 413 -21.00 11.88 13.85
N SER A 414 -20.44 12.61 12.88
CA SER A 414 -21.10 13.80 12.35
C SER A 414 -22.41 13.42 11.67
N SER A 415 -23.51 14.05 12.07
CA SER A 415 -24.84 13.90 11.46
C SER A 415 -24.93 14.57 10.08
N GLU A 416 -24.00 15.47 9.76
CA GLU A 416 -23.95 16.18 8.47
C GLU A 416 -23.36 15.29 7.36
N ILE A 417 -22.72 14.18 7.73
CA ILE A 417 -22.12 13.25 6.78
C ILE A 417 -23.15 12.20 6.36
N GLU A 418 -23.49 12.22 5.09
CA GLU A 418 -24.39 11.22 4.52
C GLU A 418 -23.72 9.85 4.43
N LYS A 419 -24.49 8.79 4.57
CA LYS A 419 -23.99 7.40 4.47
C LYS A 419 -23.26 7.11 3.16
N SER A 420 -23.69 7.74 2.08
CA SER A 420 -23.04 7.62 0.76
C SER A 420 -21.56 7.98 0.80
N GLY A 421 -21.19 9.06 1.51
CA GLY A 421 -19.79 9.46 1.70
C GLY A 421 -18.97 8.42 2.48
N ARG A 422 -19.53 7.78 3.50
CA ARG A 422 -18.87 6.68 4.23
C ARG A 422 -18.72 5.42 3.37
N TYR A 423 -19.68 5.14 2.48
CA TYR A 423 -19.64 3.99 1.56
C TYR A 423 -18.74 4.20 0.35
N TYR A 424 -18.19 5.39 0.17
CA TYR A 424 -17.27 5.73 -0.92
C TYR A 424 -16.05 4.80 -1.03
N ALA A 425 -15.65 4.23 0.10
CA ALA A 425 -14.49 3.35 0.20
C ALA A 425 -14.65 1.97 -0.44
N LYS A 426 -15.85 1.54 -0.76
CA LYS A 426 -16.14 0.24 -1.42
C LYS A 426 -16.37 0.43 -2.91
N THR A 427 -16.08 -0.60 -3.68
CA THR A 427 -16.38 -0.64 -5.12
C THR A 427 -17.89 -0.39 -5.37
N GLY A 428 -18.20 0.46 -6.32
CA GLY A 428 -19.54 0.94 -6.63
C GLY A 428 -20.02 2.07 -5.70
N GLY A 429 -19.23 2.41 -4.69
CA GLY A 429 -19.61 3.45 -3.71
C GLY A 429 -19.62 4.85 -4.30
N VAL A 430 -18.67 5.13 -5.19
CA VAL A 430 -18.55 6.45 -5.84
C VAL A 430 -19.71 6.69 -6.81
N ALA A 431 -19.93 5.78 -7.75
CA ALA A 431 -20.99 5.90 -8.73
C ALA A 431 -22.38 5.97 -8.07
N ASN A 432 -22.60 5.16 -7.02
CA ASN A 432 -23.84 5.21 -6.25
C ASN A 432 -24.01 6.53 -5.50
N SER A 433 -22.92 7.11 -4.97
CA SER A 433 -22.96 8.39 -4.28
C SER A 433 -23.27 9.53 -5.26
N VAL A 434 -22.63 9.55 -6.43
CA VAL A 434 -22.95 10.53 -7.49
C VAL A 434 -24.41 10.43 -7.91
N ALA A 435 -24.92 9.21 -8.15
CA ALA A 435 -26.32 8.99 -8.53
C ALA A 435 -27.36 9.50 -7.49
N GLN A 436 -26.98 9.65 -6.22
CA GLN A 436 -27.88 10.20 -5.19
C GLN A 436 -28.09 11.72 -5.32
N TYR A 437 -27.08 12.43 -5.86
CA TYR A 437 -27.17 13.87 -6.04
C TYR A 437 -27.80 14.29 -7.37
N LEU A 438 -28.08 13.34 -8.27
CA LEU A 438 -28.83 13.59 -9.49
C LEU A 438 -30.33 13.67 -9.18
N GLN A 439 -30.94 14.83 -9.38
CA GLN A 439 -32.39 15.05 -9.15
C GLN A 439 -33.21 14.22 -10.13
N GLU A 440 -32.77 14.16 -11.38
CA GLU A 440 -33.34 13.31 -12.43
C GLU A 440 -32.31 12.27 -12.84
N LYS A 441 -32.58 11.02 -12.50
CA LYS A 441 -31.71 9.89 -12.88
C LYS A 441 -31.89 9.42 -14.32
N GLU A 442 -32.78 10.07 -15.05
CA GLU A 442 -33.04 9.73 -16.44
C GLU A 442 -31.79 9.93 -17.30
N GLY A 443 -31.39 8.87 -17.98
CA GLY A 443 -30.17 8.84 -18.77
C GLY A 443 -28.88 8.54 -18.03
N PHE A 444 -28.87 8.47 -16.69
CA PHE A 444 -27.67 8.07 -15.94
C PHE A 444 -27.51 6.54 -15.92
N SER A 445 -26.34 6.10 -16.32
CA SER A 445 -25.93 4.70 -16.22
C SER A 445 -24.47 4.62 -15.73
N SER A 446 -24.17 3.64 -14.87
CA SER A 446 -22.81 3.49 -14.31
C SER A 446 -22.21 2.14 -14.60
N LEU A 447 -20.91 2.14 -14.91
CA LEU A 447 -20.04 0.97 -15.04
C LEU A 447 -19.00 1.03 -13.93
N VAL A 448 -18.74 -0.09 -13.27
CA VAL A 448 -17.77 -0.16 -12.17
C VAL A 448 -16.59 -1.04 -12.56
N VAL A 449 -15.40 -0.46 -12.64
CA VAL A 449 -14.13 -1.14 -12.83
C VAL A 449 -13.55 -1.50 -11.46
N ASN A 450 -13.74 -2.75 -11.07
CA ASN A 450 -13.38 -3.28 -9.76
C ASN A 450 -11.95 -3.82 -9.72
N GLY A 451 -11.00 -2.93 -9.64
CA GLY A 451 -9.57 -3.25 -9.70
C GLY A 451 -9.01 -3.17 -11.12
N LEU A 452 -7.83 -2.60 -11.25
CA LEU A 452 -7.16 -2.49 -12.55
C LEU A 452 -6.31 -3.74 -12.78
N ASP A 453 -6.85 -4.68 -13.53
CA ASP A 453 -6.21 -5.89 -14.03
C ASP A 453 -6.06 -5.87 -15.56
N LYS A 454 -5.58 -6.96 -16.14
CA LYS A 454 -5.35 -7.05 -17.61
C LYS A 454 -6.64 -6.89 -18.43
N GLU A 455 -7.76 -7.41 -17.93
CA GLU A 455 -9.05 -7.36 -18.59
C GLU A 455 -9.64 -5.95 -18.52
N SER A 456 -9.63 -5.35 -17.35
CA SER A 456 -10.04 -3.96 -17.12
C SER A 456 -9.23 -2.97 -17.95
N VAL A 457 -7.90 -3.16 -18.02
CA VAL A 457 -7.02 -2.35 -18.87
C VAL A 457 -7.38 -2.48 -20.35
N LYS A 458 -7.65 -3.70 -20.83
CA LYS A 458 -8.07 -3.94 -22.22
C LYS A 458 -9.41 -3.25 -22.52
N MET A 459 -10.37 -3.36 -21.61
CA MET A 459 -11.67 -2.70 -21.71
C MET A 459 -11.53 -1.17 -21.78
N LEU A 460 -10.79 -0.56 -20.84
CA LEU A 460 -10.58 0.90 -20.82
C LEU A 460 -9.83 1.40 -22.08
N LYS A 461 -8.87 0.63 -22.58
CA LYS A 461 -8.21 0.94 -23.87
C LYS A 461 -9.19 0.95 -25.05
N ASN A 462 -10.08 -0.06 -25.10
CA ASN A 462 -11.10 -0.12 -26.15
C ASN A 462 -12.09 1.08 -26.05
N ILE A 463 -12.55 1.40 -24.83
CA ILE A 463 -13.42 2.57 -24.57
C ILE A 463 -12.73 3.86 -25.03
N ALA A 464 -11.47 4.07 -24.65
CA ALA A 464 -10.71 5.26 -25.02
C ALA A 464 -10.48 5.39 -26.54
N GLN A 465 -10.28 4.26 -27.26
CA GLN A 465 -10.07 4.25 -28.70
C GLN A 465 -11.36 4.46 -29.48
N THR A 466 -12.47 3.88 -29.02
CA THR A 466 -13.74 3.93 -29.74
C THR A 466 -14.63 5.10 -29.34
N GLY A 467 -14.37 5.72 -28.20
CA GLY A 467 -15.27 6.71 -27.59
C GLY A 467 -16.61 6.14 -27.15
N LYS A 468 -16.75 4.81 -27.11
CA LYS A 468 -18.01 4.12 -26.76
C LYS A 468 -17.84 3.31 -25.48
N ALA A 469 -18.71 3.57 -24.51
CA ALA A 469 -18.82 2.83 -23.28
C ALA A 469 -20.24 2.28 -23.10
N GLU A 470 -20.38 1.20 -22.34
CA GLU A 470 -21.70 0.62 -21.98
C GLU A 470 -22.47 1.51 -21.02
N ALA A 471 -21.79 2.43 -20.35
CA ALA A 471 -22.37 3.38 -19.40
C ALA A 471 -21.72 4.74 -19.56
N ASN A 472 -22.40 5.78 -19.13
CA ASN A 472 -21.94 7.16 -19.26
C ASN A 472 -21.26 7.74 -18.00
N MET A 473 -21.22 6.97 -16.91
CA MET A 473 -20.37 7.21 -15.74
C MET A 473 -19.57 5.94 -15.44
N ILE A 474 -18.24 6.05 -15.40
CA ILE A 474 -17.36 4.90 -15.15
C ILE A 474 -16.60 5.12 -13.86
N GLU A 475 -16.94 4.36 -12.83
CA GLU A 475 -16.13 4.31 -11.61
C GLU A 475 -14.91 3.44 -11.85
N VAL A 476 -13.70 3.98 -11.64
CA VAL A 476 -12.46 3.20 -11.78
C VAL A 476 -11.69 3.16 -10.47
N MET A 477 -11.58 1.96 -9.90
CA MET A 477 -10.78 1.69 -8.71
C MET A 477 -9.54 0.89 -9.05
N MET A 478 -8.35 1.34 -8.60
CA MET A 478 -7.10 0.58 -8.75
C MET A 478 -7.11 -0.72 -7.95
N CYS A 479 -7.72 -0.70 -6.76
CA CYS A 479 -7.80 -1.83 -5.85
C CYS A 479 -9.10 -2.60 -6.04
N GLN A 480 -9.02 -3.94 -6.11
CA GLN A 480 -10.19 -4.81 -6.12
C GLN A 480 -10.93 -4.69 -4.78
N GLY A 481 -12.24 -4.47 -4.82
CA GLY A 481 -13.06 -4.23 -3.62
C GLY A 481 -13.10 -2.77 -3.18
N GLY A 482 -12.30 -1.88 -3.78
CA GLY A 482 -12.20 -0.47 -3.41
C GLY A 482 -11.12 -0.18 -2.38
N CYS A 483 -11.16 1.00 -1.77
CA CYS A 483 -10.16 1.46 -0.80
C CYS A 483 -10.11 0.62 0.49
N VAL A 484 -11.17 -0.11 0.83
CA VAL A 484 -11.18 -1.07 1.95
C VAL A 484 -10.19 -2.22 1.77
N ASN A 485 -9.67 -2.42 0.56
CA ASN A 485 -8.63 -3.38 0.19
C ASN A 485 -7.37 -2.69 -0.32
N GLY A 486 -7.08 -1.50 0.15
CA GLY A 486 -5.86 -0.77 -0.20
C GLY A 486 -4.59 -1.44 0.36
N CYS A 487 -3.44 -1.15 -0.25
CA CYS A 487 -2.16 -1.80 0.04
C CYS A 487 -1.58 -1.56 1.45
N SER A 488 -2.19 -0.72 2.26
CA SER A 488 -1.75 -0.45 3.64
C SER A 488 -2.90 -0.59 4.64
N THR A 489 -3.87 -1.46 4.33
CA THR A 489 -4.96 -1.85 5.23
C THR A 489 -4.49 -2.84 6.30
N ILE A 490 -5.19 -2.88 7.42
CA ILE A 490 -4.86 -3.75 8.56
C ILE A 490 -5.87 -4.88 8.76
N SER A 491 -6.99 -4.85 8.03
CA SER A 491 -8.05 -5.85 8.10
C SER A 491 -8.26 -6.58 6.78
N ASP A 492 -8.79 -7.80 6.86
CA ASP A 492 -9.32 -8.51 5.71
C ASP A 492 -10.43 -7.70 5.02
N TYR A 493 -10.37 -7.60 3.69
CA TYR A 493 -11.27 -6.72 2.96
C TYR A 493 -12.74 -7.13 3.07
N LYS A 494 -13.05 -8.44 3.14
CA LYS A 494 -14.43 -8.94 3.32
C LYS A 494 -14.97 -8.60 4.70
N ALA A 495 -14.11 -8.69 5.72
CA ALA A 495 -14.45 -8.27 7.08
C ALA A 495 -14.61 -6.75 7.16
N ALA A 496 -13.68 -6.00 6.57
CA ALA A 496 -13.74 -4.54 6.52
C ALA A 496 -15.00 -4.03 5.79
N THR A 497 -15.35 -4.61 4.65
CA THR A 497 -16.56 -4.27 3.90
C THR A 497 -17.83 -4.54 4.71
N ARG A 498 -17.89 -5.69 5.41
CA ARG A 498 -19.04 -6.02 6.27
C ARG A 498 -19.22 -5.06 7.45
N ARG A 499 -18.10 -4.60 8.03
CA ARG A 499 -18.15 -3.62 9.12
C ARG A 499 -18.58 -2.25 8.62
N LEU A 500 -18.03 -1.81 7.49
CA LEU A 500 -18.40 -0.55 6.86
C LEU A 500 -19.92 -0.47 6.55
N GLN A 501 -20.54 -1.58 6.21
CA GLN A 501 -21.99 -1.64 5.92
C GLN A 501 -22.87 -1.44 7.17
N LYS A 502 -22.32 -1.55 8.37
CA LYS A 502 -23.06 -1.38 9.63
C LYS A 502 -23.08 0.06 10.15
N ILE A 503 -22.27 0.93 9.54
CA ILE A 503 -22.18 2.35 9.85
C ILE A 503 -23.08 3.16 8.93
#